data_4090f8b1d40779692918e8787ea29298
#
_entry.id   4090f8b1d40779692918e8787ea29298
#
_cell.length_a   1.000
_cell.length_b   1.000
_cell.length_c   1.000
_cell.angle_alpha   90.00
_cell.angle_beta   90.00
_cell.angle_gamma   90.00
#
_symmetry.space_group_name_H-M   'P 1'
#
loop_
_entity.id
_entity.type
_entity.pdbx_description
1 polymer ?
#
loop_
_entity_poly.entity_id
_entity_poly.type
_entity_poly.pdbx_seq_one_letter_code
_entity_poly.pdbx_strand_id
1 'polypeptide(L)'
;MGHPIKTLLGVALPGMVLLVGAVACGTREPAAAPVVAAPITHPDLSGFWNLDMSVARDDDLMKQVAPNTAFIDDTGPKELPAGDFGGLQLKPAALEAARKWDPYTQLTPENACKAPSIVYAMQGPFPIEIFQSDKLIVIKLEYYDMVRILFLDGRQPESDYPASKVGFSSAHWDGATLVVETTHLEPATITNNGLDHTADVRVIERFKLSPDGKKLLATQEFADPAILENHGVRFIAWRKEAGQHVFPYECDPGFAGNYTKPTAKKPK
;
A
#
# COMPACT_ATOMS: atom_id res chain seq x y z
N MET A 1 -66.66 39.25 -0.43
CA MET A 1 -66.97 40.61 -0.07
C MET A 1 -65.64 41.35 -0.06
N GLY A 2 -65.31 42.23 -0.94
CA GLY A 2 -65.94 43.32 -1.61
C GLY A 2 -64.79 44.32 -1.85
N HIS A 3 -64.49 44.64 -3.08
CA HIS A 3 -63.69 45.76 -3.53
C HIS A 3 -64.21 47.12 -2.99
N PRO A 4 -63.61 48.31 -3.22
CA PRO A 4 -62.94 48.77 -4.46
C PRO A 4 -61.79 49.82 -4.29
N ILE A 5 -61.01 49.93 -5.37
CA ILE A 5 -60.43 51.03 -6.14
C ILE A 5 -60.64 52.48 -5.66
N LYS A 6 -59.60 53.32 -5.73
CA LYS A 6 -59.66 54.65 -6.36
C LYS A 6 -58.28 55.17 -6.78
N THR A 7 -58.23 55.54 -8.05
CA THR A 7 -57.29 56.31 -8.87
C THR A 7 -57.19 57.78 -8.39
N LEU A 8 -56.01 58.41 -8.59
CA LEU A 8 -55.96 59.79 -9.07
C LEU A 8 -54.56 60.15 -9.65
N LEU A 9 -54.63 60.75 -10.79
CA LEU A 9 -53.60 61.31 -11.63
C LEU A 9 -52.87 62.52 -10.98
N GLY A 10 -51.62 62.73 -11.41
CA GLY A 10 -50.91 64.01 -11.24
C GLY A 10 -49.72 64.08 -12.22
N VAL A 11 -49.94 64.81 -13.34
CA VAL A 11 -48.96 65.14 -14.36
C VAL A 11 -48.14 66.34 -13.94
N ALA A 12 -46.80 66.28 -14.10
CA ALA A 12 -45.98 67.47 -14.33
C ALA A 12 -44.61 67.08 -14.93
N LEU A 13 -44.33 67.56 -16.13
CA LEU A 13 -43.02 67.73 -16.83
C LEU A 13 -42.64 69.21 -16.68
N PRO A 14 -41.39 69.64 -17.01
CA PRO A 14 -40.10 69.01 -17.34
C PRO A 14 -38.90 69.69 -16.66
N GLY A 15 -37.79 69.02 -16.68
CA GLY A 15 -36.52 69.64 -16.32
C GLY A 15 -35.37 68.85 -16.97
N MET A 16 -34.98 69.29 -18.17
CA MET A 16 -33.85 68.71 -18.93
C MET A 16 -32.54 69.27 -18.37
N VAL A 17 -31.78 68.43 -17.64
CA VAL A 17 -30.38 68.71 -17.28
C VAL A 17 -29.48 67.82 -18.07
N LEU A 18 -28.76 68.42 -19.00
CA LEU A 18 -27.67 67.78 -19.76
C LEU A 18 -26.46 67.58 -18.81
N LEU A 19 -26.24 66.37 -18.35
CA LEU A 19 -24.97 65.97 -17.75
C LEU A 19 -24.07 65.39 -18.81
N VAL A 20 -23.03 66.13 -19.15
CA VAL A 20 -21.91 65.65 -19.98
C VAL A 20 -21.10 64.67 -19.12
N GLY A 21 -21.34 63.37 -19.31
CA GLY A 21 -20.53 62.31 -18.69
C GLY A 21 -19.21 62.12 -19.43
N ALA A 22 -18.12 62.48 -18.79
CA ALA A 22 -16.78 62.12 -19.25
C ALA A 22 -16.64 60.60 -19.23
N VAL A 23 -16.54 59.98 -20.41
CA VAL A 23 -16.17 58.55 -20.57
C VAL A 23 -14.68 58.43 -20.24
N ALA A 24 -14.36 58.00 -18.98
CA ALA A 24 -13.04 57.57 -18.62
C ALA A 24 -12.80 56.23 -19.31
N CYS A 25 -11.97 56.21 -20.37
CA CYS A 25 -11.43 55.01 -20.98
C CYS A 25 -10.44 54.36 -20.00
N GLY A 26 -10.97 53.52 -19.07
CA GLY A 26 -10.15 52.70 -18.25
C GLY A 26 -9.50 51.57 -19.10
N THR A 27 -8.22 51.65 -19.28
CA THR A 27 -7.42 50.54 -19.84
C THR A 27 -7.54 49.35 -18.90
N ARG A 28 -8.39 48.40 -19.26
CA ARG A 28 -8.50 47.14 -18.56
C ARG A 28 -7.21 46.37 -18.80
N GLU A 29 -6.39 46.22 -17.76
CA GLU A 29 -5.20 45.35 -17.79
C GLU A 29 -5.64 43.95 -18.18
N PRO A 30 -5.04 43.29 -19.19
CA PRO A 30 -5.42 41.92 -19.54
C PRO A 30 -5.19 41.02 -18.35
N ALA A 31 -6.25 40.37 -17.90
CA ALA A 31 -6.17 39.36 -16.86
C ALA A 31 -5.10 38.31 -17.27
N ALA A 32 -4.11 38.08 -16.41
CA ALA A 32 -3.10 37.07 -16.64
C ALA A 32 -3.81 35.72 -16.90
N ALA A 33 -3.46 35.07 -17.99
CA ALA A 33 -3.98 33.74 -18.29
C ALA A 33 -3.67 32.80 -17.12
N PRO A 34 -4.61 31.91 -16.72
CA PRO A 34 -4.34 30.97 -15.67
C PRO A 34 -3.10 30.14 -16.04
N VAL A 35 -2.09 30.19 -15.19
CA VAL A 35 -0.91 29.30 -15.30
C VAL A 35 -1.44 27.89 -15.05
N VAL A 36 -1.69 27.16 -16.13
CA VAL A 36 -1.94 25.71 -16.04
C VAL A 36 -0.64 25.08 -15.58
N ALA A 37 -0.57 24.68 -14.33
CA ALA A 37 0.57 23.91 -13.84
C ALA A 37 0.73 22.70 -14.76
N ALA A 38 1.97 22.48 -15.24
CA ALA A 38 2.27 21.29 -16.02
C ALA A 38 1.85 20.05 -15.20
N PRO A 39 1.20 19.05 -15.81
CA PRO A 39 0.83 17.85 -15.09
C PRO A 39 2.09 17.22 -14.49
N ILE A 40 2.08 17.01 -13.18
CA ILE A 40 3.14 16.27 -12.49
C ILE A 40 3.03 14.84 -13.00
N THR A 41 3.92 14.44 -13.91
CA THR A 41 3.99 13.07 -14.41
C THR A 41 4.81 12.24 -13.43
N HIS A 42 4.12 11.42 -12.63
CA HIS A 42 4.76 10.42 -11.79
C HIS A 42 5.22 9.23 -12.64
N PRO A 43 6.22 8.45 -12.16
CA PRO A 43 6.61 7.23 -12.84
C PRO A 43 5.43 6.26 -13.00
N ASP A 44 5.34 5.61 -14.16
CA ASP A 44 4.33 4.59 -14.43
C ASP A 44 4.83 3.22 -13.96
N LEU A 45 4.26 2.72 -12.87
CA LEU A 45 4.56 1.41 -12.29
C LEU A 45 3.77 0.28 -12.96
N SER A 46 2.88 0.56 -13.92
CA SER A 46 2.04 -0.46 -14.54
C SER A 46 2.84 -1.56 -15.22
N GLY A 47 2.33 -2.78 -15.13
CA GLY A 47 2.87 -3.95 -15.80
C GLY A 47 3.00 -5.16 -14.89
N PHE A 48 3.52 -6.23 -15.48
CA PHE A 48 3.83 -7.47 -14.78
C PHE A 48 5.27 -7.45 -14.27
N TRP A 49 5.45 -7.84 -13.02
CA TRP A 49 6.69 -7.77 -12.27
C TRP A 49 7.01 -9.09 -11.61
N ASN A 50 8.12 -9.70 -11.99
CA ASN A 50 8.58 -10.95 -11.40
C ASN A 50 9.67 -10.70 -10.36
N LEU A 51 9.61 -11.39 -9.22
CA LEU A 51 10.60 -11.22 -8.14
C LEU A 51 12.03 -11.35 -8.67
N ASP A 52 12.93 -10.44 -8.27
CA ASP A 52 14.34 -10.45 -8.63
C ASP A 52 15.23 -10.33 -7.40
N MET A 53 15.65 -11.46 -6.87
CA MET A 53 16.52 -11.54 -5.70
C MET A 53 17.99 -11.19 -5.98
N SER A 54 18.37 -10.95 -7.24
CA SER A 54 19.73 -10.61 -7.63
C SER A 54 20.04 -9.12 -7.44
N VAL A 55 19.01 -8.29 -7.15
CA VAL A 55 19.14 -6.84 -7.04
C VAL A 55 19.69 -6.46 -5.69
N ALA A 56 20.79 -5.69 -5.68
CA ALA A 56 21.31 -5.10 -4.46
C ALA A 56 20.33 -4.07 -3.87
N ARG A 57 20.34 -3.92 -2.56
CA ARG A 57 19.52 -2.93 -1.84
C ARG A 57 19.77 -1.53 -2.37
N ASP A 58 18.71 -0.76 -2.54
CA ASP A 58 18.80 0.64 -2.93
C ASP A 58 19.11 1.51 -1.68
N ASP A 59 20.27 2.16 -1.69
CA ASP A 59 20.74 2.95 -0.55
C ASP A 59 19.81 4.14 -0.23
N ASP A 60 19.15 4.71 -1.23
CA ASP A 60 18.27 5.87 -1.02
C ASP A 60 16.96 5.45 -0.35
N LEU A 61 16.42 4.29 -0.72
CA LEU A 61 15.28 3.71 -0.03
C LEU A 61 15.64 3.30 1.40
N MET A 62 16.81 2.67 1.58
CA MET A 62 17.24 2.21 2.91
C MET A 62 17.54 3.36 3.87
N LYS A 63 17.98 4.53 3.40
CA LYS A 63 18.17 5.72 4.24
C LYS A 63 16.86 6.33 4.78
N GLN A 64 15.73 6.00 4.17
CA GLN A 64 14.40 6.48 4.56
C GLN A 64 13.71 5.59 5.61
N VAL A 65 14.32 4.47 5.95
CA VAL A 65 13.82 3.55 6.97
C VAL A 65 14.01 4.17 8.36
N ALA A 66 13.04 3.97 9.24
CA ALA A 66 13.09 4.48 10.61
C ALA A 66 14.34 3.98 11.37
N PRO A 67 14.85 4.76 12.33
CA PRO A 67 15.92 4.27 13.21
C PRO A 67 15.44 3.06 14.03
N ASN A 68 16.38 2.26 14.52
CA ASN A 68 16.09 1.03 15.28
C ASN A 68 15.25 0.00 14.51
N THR A 69 15.56 -0.17 13.21
CA THR A 69 14.87 -1.12 12.34
C THR A 69 15.80 -2.30 12.01
N ALA A 70 15.31 -3.52 12.23
CA ALA A 70 15.98 -4.75 11.82
C ALA A 70 15.73 -5.04 10.34
N PHE A 71 16.78 -5.40 9.61
CA PHE A 71 16.65 -5.87 8.23
C PHE A 71 16.37 -7.37 8.21
N ILE A 72 15.20 -7.75 7.66
CA ILE A 72 14.75 -9.14 7.59
C ILE A 72 15.07 -9.69 6.20
N ASP A 73 15.95 -10.68 6.15
CA ASP A 73 16.39 -11.33 4.89
C ASP A 73 15.63 -12.64 4.66
N ASP A 74 14.31 -12.54 4.48
CA ASP A 74 13.40 -13.67 4.22
C ASP A 74 12.65 -13.53 2.89
N THR A 75 13.15 -12.70 1.97
CA THR A 75 12.48 -12.41 0.68
C THR A 75 12.58 -13.60 -0.28
N GLY A 76 11.49 -13.86 -0.99
CA GLY A 76 11.38 -14.96 -1.94
C GLY A 76 11.22 -16.32 -1.26
N PRO A 77 11.96 -17.34 -1.67
CA PRO A 77 11.92 -18.66 -1.07
C PRO A 77 12.76 -18.78 0.22
N LYS A 78 13.37 -17.68 0.67
CA LYS A 78 14.12 -17.69 1.93
C LYS A 78 13.17 -17.74 3.11
N GLU A 79 13.52 -18.51 4.10
CA GLU A 79 12.82 -18.60 5.37
C GLU A 79 13.80 -18.53 6.52
N LEU A 80 13.39 -17.91 7.61
CA LEU A 80 14.18 -17.88 8.82
C LEU A 80 14.00 -19.19 9.59
N PRO A 81 15.07 -19.76 10.17
CA PRO A 81 14.96 -20.95 11.01
C PRO A 81 14.06 -20.70 12.23
N ALA A 82 13.49 -21.75 12.78
CA ALA A 82 12.72 -21.66 14.03
C ALA A 82 13.56 -21.00 15.15
N GLY A 83 13.00 -19.96 15.76
CA GLY A 83 13.65 -19.17 16.82
C GLY A 83 14.59 -18.06 16.34
N ASP A 84 14.81 -17.92 15.06
CA ASP A 84 15.50 -16.76 14.44
C ASP A 84 14.47 -15.79 13.87
N PHE A 85 14.46 -14.55 14.33
CA PHE A 85 13.52 -13.54 13.91
C PHE A 85 14.19 -12.37 13.15
N GLY A 86 15.37 -12.62 12.57
CA GLY A 86 16.06 -11.67 11.68
C GLY A 86 16.45 -10.35 12.36
N GLY A 87 16.68 -10.36 13.68
CA GLY A 87 17.00 -9.15 14.45
C GLY A 87 15.78 -8.40 14.98
N LEU A 88 14.55 -8.88 14.75
CA LEU A 88 13.37 -8.37 15.45
C LEU A 88 13.47 -8.62 16.94
N GLN A 89 13.19 -7.59 17.75
CA GLN A 89 13.19 -7.65 19.20
C GLN A 89 11.76 -7.87 19.68
N LEU A 90 11.44 -9.13 19.98
CA LEU A 90 10.11 -9.53 20.40
C LEU A 90 9.89 -9.24 21.88
N LYS A 91 8.72 -8.74 22.22
CA LYS A 91 8.26 -8.66 23.61
C LYS A 91 8.12 -10.07 24.21
N PRO A 92 8.28 -10.23 25.54
CA PRO A 92 8.34 -11.57 26.17
C PRO A 92 7.18 -12.50 25.80
N ALA A 93 5.95 -12.00 25.78
CA ALA A 93 4.77 -12.79 25.43
C ALA A 93 4.78 -13.27 23.96
N ALA A 94 5.17 -12.39 23.03
CA ALA A 94 5.30 -12.72 21.61
C ALA A 94 6.40 -13.76 21.37
N LEU A 95 7.54 -13.59 22.04
CA LEU A 95 8.65 -14.54 21.98
C LEU A 95 8.25 -15.93 22.50
N GLU A 96 7.50 -15.98 23.62
CA GLU A 96 7.00 -17.24 24.17
C GLU A 96 6.01 -17.91 23.20
N ALA A 97 5.13 -17.15 22.58
CA ALA A 97 4.18 -17.67 21.59
C ALA A 97 4.91 -18.22 20.34
N ALA A 98 5.86 -17.44 19.78
CA ALA A 98 6.61 -17.84 18.60
C ALA A 98 7.46 -19.10 18.83
N ARG A 99 8.03 -19.30 20.04
CA ARG A 99 8.79 -20.50 20.41
C ARG A 99 7.95 -21.78 20.48
N LYS A 100 6.62 -21.67 20.57
CA LYS A 100 5.71 -22.82 20.58
C LYS A 100 5.33 -23.27 19.17
N TRP A 101 5.75 -22.51 18.14
CA TRP A 101 5.45 -22.85 16.78
C TRP A 101 6.08 -24.19 16.36
N ASP A 102 5.29 -25.04 15.75
CA ASP A 102 5.71 -26.34 15.23
C ASP A 102 5.04 -26.56 13.86
N PRO A 103 5.80 -26.52 12.74
CA PRO A 103 5.24 -26.67 11.40
C PRO A 103 4.45 -27.97 11.24
N TYR A 104 4.84 -29.03 11.92
CA TYR A 104 4.16 -30.33 11.85
C TYR A 104 2.78 -30.37 12.50
N THR A 105 2.46 -29.39 13.32
CA THR A 105 1.15 -29.27 13.98
C THR A 105 0.32 -28.10 13.44
N GLN A 106 0.95 -27.14 12.80
CA GLN A 106 0.28 -25.92 12.33
C GLN A 106 0.04 -25.90 10.83
N LEU A 107 0.90 -26.52 10.03
CA LEU A 107 0.70 -26.69 8.58
C LEU A 107 -0.18 -27.92 8.32
N THR A 108 -1.46 -27.78 8.63
CA THR A 108 -2.47 -28.80 8.34
C THR A 108 -3.20 -28.47 7.03
N PRO A 109 -3.90 -29.42 6.38
CA PRO A 109 -4.69 -29.11 5.17
C PRO A 109 -5.65 -27.94 5.37
N GLU A 110 -6.23 -27.79 6.57
CA GLU A 110 -7.15 -26.70 6.90
C GLU A 110 -6.45 -25.33 6.97
N ASN A 111 -5.16 -25.32 7.26
CA ASN A 111 -4.35 -24.11 7.42
C ASN A 111 -3.51 -23.78 6.18
N ALA A 112 -3.17 -24.77 5.35
CA ALA A 112 -2.26 -24.61 4.23
C ALA A 112 -2.70 -23.56 3.20
N CYS A 113 -4.02 -23.36 3.07
CA CYS A 113 -4.60 -22.40 2.13
C CYS A 113 -5.15 -21.13 2.81
N LYS A 114 -4.75 -20.84 4.05
CA LYS A 114 -5.06 -19.56 4.68
C LYS A 114 -4.11 -18.49 4.14
N ALA A 115 -4.66 -17.51 3.44
CA ALA A 115 -3.88 -16.39 2.93
C ALA A 115 -3.18 -15.63 4.08
N PRO A 116 -1.89 -15.31 3.95
CA PRO A 116 -1.22 -14.39 4.85
C PRO A 116 -1.72 -12.95 4.62
N SER A 117 -1.29 -12.00 5.45
CA SER A 117 -1.46 -10.59 5.11
C SER A 117 -0.39 -10.11 4.11
N ILE A 118 -0.54 -8.88 3.62
CA ILE A 118 0.45 -8.26 2.73
C ILE A 118 1.83 -8.11 3.39
N VAL A 119 1.91 -8.15 4.71
CA VAL A 119 3.20 -8.11 5.42
C VAL A 119 4.09 -9.29 5.00
N TYR A 120 3.50 -10.47 4.78
CA TYR A 120 4.23 -11.63 4.28
C TYR A 120 4.05 -11.84 2.77
N ALA A 121 2.86 -11.57 2.22
CA ALA A 121 2.57 -11.88 0.83
C ALA A 121 3.42 -11.10 -0.18
N MET A 122 3.76 -9.83 0.12
CA MET A 122 4.54 -8.99 -0.80
C MET A 122 5.98 -9.47 -1.00
N GLN A 123 6.56 -10.15 -0.02
CA GLN A 123 7.94 -10.66 -0.10
C GLN A 123 8.04 -12.05 -0.74
N GLY A 124 6.92 -12.73 -0.98
CA GLY A 124 6.87 -14.10 -1.51
C GLY A 124 7.46 -14.23 -2.91
N PRO A 125 7.77 -15.48 -3.35
CA PRO A 125 8.43 -15.72 -4.64
C PRO A 125 7.51 -15.59 -5.86
N PHE A 126 6.33 -15.00 -5.70
CA PHE A 126 5.31 -14.91 -6.73
C PHE A 126 5.33 -13.54 -7.42
N PRO A 127 4.91 -13.48 -8.70
CA PRO A 127 4.82 -12.21 -9.42
C PRO A 127 3.67 -11.35 -8.92
N ILE A 128 3.78 -10.06 -9.27
CA ILE A 128 2.73 -9.07 -9.08
C ILE A 128 2.41 -8.38 -10.41
N GLU A 129 1.17 -7.91 -10.57
CA GLU A 129 0.76 -7.11 -11.71
C GLU A 129 0.14 -5.80 -11.21
N ILE A 130 0.64 -4.67 -11.73
CA ILE A 130 0.27 -3.33 -11.29
C ILE A 130 -0.52 -2.63 -12.39
N PHE A 131 -1.63 -2.00 -11.98
CA PHE A 131 -2.45 -1.12 -12.81
C PHE A 131 -2.51 0.25 -12.13
N GLN A 132 -2.04 1.28 -12.82
CA GLN A 132 -1.94 2.64 -12.27
C GLN A 132 -2.89 3.59 -12.97
N SER A 133 -3.55 4.43 -12.18
CA SER A 133 -4.30 5.59 -12.62
C SER A 133 -3.96 6.81 -11.77
N ASP A 134 -4.50 7.98 -12.10
CA ASP A 134 -4.25 9.22 -11.35
C ASP A 134 -4.79 9.18 -9.91
N LYS A 135 -5.77 8.33 -9.62
CA LYS A 135 -6.46 8.29 -8.32
C LYS A 135 -6.16 7.07 -7.49
N LEU A 136 -5.74 5.99 -8.12
CA LEU A 136 -5.48 4.74 -7.43
C LEU A 136 -4.49 3.86 -8.22
N ILE A 137 -3.82 2.98 -7.48
CA ILE A 137 -3.03 1.89 -8.02
C ILE A 137 -3.64 0.59 -7.51
N VAL A 138 -3.82 -0.38 -8.41
CA VAL A 138 -4.21 -1.74 -8.07
C VAL A 138 -2.99 -2.64 -8.22
N ILE A 139 -2.67 -3.39 -7.17
CA ILE A 139 -1.64 -4.43 -7.20
C ILE A 139 -2.34 -5.78 -7.06
N LYS A 140 -2.26 -6.59 -8.10
CA LYS A 140 -2.65 -7.99 -8.07
C LYS A 140 -1.42 -8.83 -7.71
N LEU A 141 -1.53 -9.62 -6.67
CA LEU A 141 -0.51 -10.62 -6.31
C LEU A 141 -1.01 -11.97 -6.83
N GLU A 142 -0.16 -12.73 -7.51
CA GLU A 142 -0.48 -14.12 -7.83
C GLU A 142 -0.65 -14.93 -6.55
N TYR A 143 0.15 -14.63 -5.53
CA TYR A 143 0.10 -15.30 -4.23
C TYR A 143 -1.27 -15.12 -3.56
N TYR A 144 -2.02 -16.22 -3.43
CA TYR A 144 -3.39 -16.29 -2.89
C TYR A 144 -4.41 -15.39 -3.60
N ASP A 145 -4.22 -15.08 -4.89
CA ASP A 145 -5.13 -14.22 -5.67
C ASP A 145 -5.44 -12.87 -5.01
N MET A 146 -4.48 -12.32 -4.26
CA MET A 146 -4.72 -11.10 -3.48
C MET A 146 -4.77 -9.87 -4.37
N VAL A 147 -5.69 -8.95 -4.07
CA VAL A 147 -5.82 -7.67 -4.75
C VAL A 147 -5.76 -6.54 -3.74
N ARG A 148 -4.77 -5.64 -3.89
CA ARG A 148 -4.62 -4.41 -3.08
C ARG A 148 -5.04 -3.20 -3.89
N ILE A 149 -5.66 -2.24 -3.22
CA ILE A 149 -5.96 -0.92 -3.78
C ILE A 149 -5.20 0.12 -2.96
N LEU A 150 -4.36 0.91 -3.62
CA LEU A 150 -3.64 2.02 -3.02
C LEU A 150 -4.35 3.30 -3.45
N PHE A 151 -4.88 4.07 -2.50
CA PHE A 151 -5.63 5.29 -2.76
C PHE A 151 -4.69 6.49 -2.82
N LEU A 152 -4.65 7.19 -3.97
CA LEU A 152 -3.82 8.38 -4.21
C LEU A 152 -4.55 9.71 -3.97
N ASP A 153 -5.84 9.66 -3.62
CA ASP A 153 -6.69 10.83 -3.45
C ASP A 153 -6.73 11.38 -2.02
N GLY A 154 -5.86 10.87 -1.14
CA GLY A 154 -5.73 11.34 0.24
C GLY A 154 -6.84 10.89 1.19
N ARG A 155 -7.75 10.00 0.73
CA ARG A 155 -8.80 9.46 1.61
C ARG A 155 -8.23 8.69 2.77
N GLN A 156 -8.95 8.74 3.88
CA GLN A 156 -8.68 7.96 5.08
C GLN A 156 -9.72 6.84 5.22
N PRO A 157 -9.42 5.77 5.94
CA PRO A 157 -10.41 4.73 6.23
C PRO A 157 -11.55 5.31 7.07
N GLU A 158 -12.76 4.84 6.83
CA GLU A 158 -13.90 5.11 7.70
C GLU A 158 -13.68 4.47 9.07
N SER A 159 -14.32 5.00 10.12
CA SER A 159 -14.09 4.54 11.50
C SER A 159 -14.45 3.07 11.74
N ASP A 160 -15.30 2.50 10.90
CA ASP A 160 -15.76 1.11 10.90
C ASP A 160 -15.21 0.30 9.72
N TYR A 161 -14.13 0.80 9.06
CA TYR A 161 -13.51 0.08 7.96
C TYR A 161 -13.05 -1.32 8.42
N PRO A 162 -13.48 -2.40 7.75
CA PRO A 162 -13.19 -3.75 8.21
C PRO A 162 -11.71 -4.07 8.03
N ALA A 163 -11.14 -4.79 9.00
CA ALA A 163 -9.82 -5.38 8.83
C ALA A 163 -9.85 -6.48 7.76
N SER A 164 -8.71 -6.62 7.04
CA SER A 164 -8.56 -7.66 6.01
C SER A 164 -7.10 -8.04 5.83
N LYS A 165 -6.81 -9.03 4.99
CA LYS A 165 -5.42 -9.44 4.67
C LYS A 165 -4.65 -8.41 3.86
N VAL A 166 -5.33 -7.51 3.16
CA VAL A 166 -4.73 -6.42 2.39
C VAL A 166 -4.81 -5.06 3.07
N GLY A 167 -5.64 -4.93 4.11
CA GLY A 167 -5.83 -3.71 4.87
C GLY A 167 -6.40 -2.55 4.06
N PHE A 168 -6.24 -1.34 4.60
CA PHE A 168 -6.49 -0.08 3.91
C PHE A 168 -5.15 0.60 3.59
N SER A 169 -4.91 0.94 2.33
CA SER A 169 -3.67 1.56 1.88
C SER A 169 -3.92 2.96 1.33
N SER A 170 -3.44 3.99 2.03
CA SER A 170 -3.32 5.35 1.48
C SER A 170 -1.93 5.52 0.89
N ALA A 171 -1.82 6.28 -0.21
CA ALA A 171 -0.57 6.46 -0.90
C ALA A 171 -0.40 7.90 -1.40
N HIS A 172 0.85 8.32 -1.53
CA HIS A 172 1.21 9.60 -2.14
C HIS A 172 2.57 9.50 -2.83
N TRP A 173 2.82 10.39 -3.74
CA TRP A 173 4.13 10.50 -4.38
C TRP A 173 5.02 11.49 -3.64
N ASP A 174 6.21 11.05 -3.29
CA ASP A 174 7.32 11.89 -2.84
C ASP A 174 8.39 11.91 -3.96
N GLY A 175 8.34 12.91 -4.79
CA GLY A 175 9.13 12.96 -6.03
C GLY A 175 8.82 11.76 -6.95
N ALA A 176 9.80 10.91 -7.18
CA ALA A 176 9.67 9.69 -7.99
C ALA A 176 9.40 8.42 -7.16
N THR A 177 9.24 8.55 -5.85
CA THR A 177 8.97 7.44 -4.94
C THR A 177 7.49 7.43 -4.55
N LEU A 178 6.81 6.31 -4.72
CA LEU A 178 5.48 6.08 -4.18
C LEU A 178 5.60 5.64 -2.72
N VAL A 179 5.03 6.40 -1.81
CA VAL A 179 4.97 6.07 -0.38
C VAL A 179 3.57 5.57 -0.06
N VAL A 180 3.48 4.40 0.56
CA VAL A 180 2.22 3.73 0.90
C VAL A 180 2.19 3.47 2.39
N GLU A 181 1.12 3.87 3.05
CA GLU A 181 0.84 3.53 4.44
C GLU A 181 -0.36 2.57 4.49
N THR A 182 -0.20 1.41 5.15
CA THR A 182 -1.25 0.41 5.30
C THR A 182 -1.56 0.14 6.75
N THR A 183 -2.86 0.16 7.05
CA THR A 183 -3.47 -0.11 8.36
C THR A 183 -4.64 -1.08 8.19
N HIS A 184 -5.37 -1.39 9.27
CA HIS A 184 -6.56 -2.27 9.22
C HIS A 184 -6.24 -3.68 8.67
N LEU A 185 -5.08 -4.21 9.06
CA LEU A 185 -4.71 -5.58 8.74
C LEU A 185 -5.26 -6.56 9.78
N GLU A 186 -5.81 -7.68 9.31
CA GLU A 186 -6.11 -8.82 10.17
C GLU A 186 -4.81 -9.47 10.65
N PRO A 187 -4.74 -9.96 11.90
CA PRO A 187 -3.59 -10.69 12.39
C PRO A 187 -3.17 -11.82 11.44
N ALA A 188 -1.87 -11.89 11.16
CA ALA A 188 -1.30 -12.86 10.24
C ALA A 188 0.23 -12.93 10.36
N THR A 189 0.82 -13.81 9.57
CA THR A 189 2.26 -14.10 9.56
C THR A 189 3.12 -12.89 9.21
N ILE A 190 4.15 -12.64 10.02
CA ILE A 190 5.30 -11.80 9.68
C ILE A 190 6.40 -12.66 9.06
N THR A 191 6.83 -13.71 9.78
CA THR A 191 7.85 -14.66 9.33
C THR A 191 7.33 -16.08 9.46
N ASN A 192 7.63 -16.93 8.49
CA ASN A 192 7.07 -18.30 8.40
C ASN A 192 7.71 -19.27 9.43
N ASN A 193 7.96 -18.79 10.62
CA ASN A 193 8.53 -19.56 11.74
C ASN A 193 7.83 -19.27 13.07
N GLY A 194 6.57 -18.84 13.01
CA GLY A 194 5.69 -18.67 14.16
C GLY A 194 5.57 -17.25 14.69
N LEU A 195 6.09 -16.25 14.00
CA LEU A 195 5.86 -14.86 14.36
C LEU A 195 4.72 -14.26 13.54
N ASP A 196 3.62 -13.94 14.20
CA ASP A 196 2.47 -13.26 13.62
C ASP A 196 2.40 -11.82 14.14
N HIS A 197 1.88 -10.90 13.31
CA HIS A 197 1.52 -9.56 13.74
C HIS A 197 0.10 -9.52 14.29
N THR A 198 -0.18 -8.48 15.08
CA THR A 198 -1.53 -8.17 15.58
C THR A 198 -2.27 -7.23 14.63
N ALA A 199 -3.49 -6.82 14.99
CA ALA A 199 -4.23 -5.79 14.26
C ALA A 199 -3.62 -4.38 14.40
N ASP A 200 -2.71 -4.17 15.34
CA ASP A 200 -2.03 -2.89 15.57
C ASP A 200 -0.84 -2.66 14.62
N VAL A 201 -0.54 -3.61 13.76
CA VAL A 201 0.55 -3.49 12.78
C VAL A 201 0.31 -2.31 11.84
N ARG A 202 1.37 -1.56 11.59
CA ARG A 202 1.44 -0.52 10.56
C ARG A 202 2.54 -0.87 9.58
N VAL A 203 2.25 -0.67 8.30
CA VAL A 203 3.21 -0.96 7.23
C VAL A 203 3.43 0.32 6.44
N ILE A 204 4.69 0.66 6.20
CA ILE A 204 5.10 1.74 5.31
C ILE A 204 5.94 1.14 4.19
N GLU A 205 5.47 1.29 2.97
CA GLU A 205 6.20 0.82 1.80
C GLU A 205 6.61 2.01 0.94
N ARG A 206 7.79 1.89 0.32
CA ARG A 206 8.30 2.89 -0.62
C ARG A 206 8.69 2.18 -1.90
N PHE A 207 8.03 2.53 -2.99
CA PHE A 207 8.27 1.95 -4.31
C PHE A 207 8.97 2.96 -5.21
N LYS A 208 10.00 2.50 -5.92
CA LYS A 208 10.81 3.32 -6.83
C LYS A 208 11.18 2.51 -8.06
N LEU A 209 11.09 3.11 -9.25
CA LEU A 209 11.66 2.49 -10.45
C LEU A 209 13.17 2.69 -10.51
N SER A 210 13.88 1.69 -11.02
CA SER A 210 15.25 1.88 -11.47
C SER A 210 15.32 2.94 -12.59
N PRO A 211 16.47 3.61 -12.79
CA PRO A 211 16.62 4.65 -13.82
C PRO A 211 16.25 4.18 -15.24
N ASP A 212 16.44 2.89 -15.54
CA ASP A 212 16.09 2.29 -16.84
C ASP A 212 14.62 1.81 -16.91
N GLY A 213 13.85 1.94 -15.82
CA GLY A 213 12.45 1.52 -15.72
C GLY A 213 12.24 0.00 -15.74
N LYS A 214 13.31 -0.80 -15.69
CA LYS A 214 13.21 -2.27 -15.80
C LYS A 214 13.06 -2.98 -14.47
N LYS A 215 13.33 -2.30 -13.36
CA LYS A 215 13.20 -2.85 -12.01
C LYS A 215 12.29 -1.97 -11.17
N LEU A 216 11.46 -2.62 -10.38
CA LEU A 216 10.69 -2.02 -9.30
C LEU A 216 11.38 -2.38 -7.99
N LEU A 217 11.76 -1.38 -7.22
CA LEU A 217 12.47 -1.52 -5.96
C LEU A 217 11.54 -1.09 -4.84
N ALA A 218 11.51 -1.81 -3.74
CA ALA A 218 10.71 -1.42 -2.58
C ALA A 218 11.41 -1.70 -1.27
N THR A 219 11.15 -0.85 -0.28
CA THR A 219 11.23 -1.20 1.14
C THR A 219 9.84 -1.44 1.67
N GLN A 220 9.67 -2.50 2.46
CA GLN A 220 8.48 -2.75 3.25
C GLN A 220 8.88 -2.69 4.72
N GLU A 221 8.62 -1.56 5.37
CA GLU A 221 8.84 -1.35 6.80
C GLU A 221 7.54 -1.66 7.55
N PHE A 222 7.64 -2.37 8.67
CA PHE A 222 6.52 -2.67 9.53
C PHE A 222 6.86 -2.49 11.00
N ALA A 223 5.87 -2.05 11.75
CA ALA A 223 5.93 -1.89 13.20
C ALA A 223 4.66 -2.46 13.83
N ASP A 224 4.81 -3.22 14.88
CA ASP A 224 3.69 -3.71 15.69
C ASP A 224 4.02 -3.50 17.18
N PRO A 225 3.56 -2.38 17.77
CA PRO A 225 3.91 -2.03 19.14
C PRO A 225 3.32 -2.98 20.19
N ALA A 226 2.40 -3.87 19.82
CA ALA A 226 1.87 -4.88 20.72
C ALA A 226 2.88 -6.02 20.95
N ILE A 227 3.73 -6.34 19.96
CA ILE A 227 4.61 -7.52 19.99
C ILE A 227 6.08 -7.21 19.77
N LEU A 228 6.45 -6.06 19.17
CA LEU A 228 7.82 -5.69 18.84
C LEU A 228 8.29 -4.47 19.66
N GLU A 229 9.60 -4.46 20.00
CA GLU A 229 10.31 -3.32 20.59
C GLU A 229 11.02 -2.47 19.53
N ASN A 230 11.18 -3.01 18.31
CA ASN A 230 11.80 -2.35 17.17
C ASN A 230 10.95 -2.56 15.91
N HIS A 231 11.37 -1.96 14.81
CA HIS A 231 10.73 -2.15 13.50
C HIS A 231 11.42 -3.28 12.73
N GLY A 232 10.72 -3.84 11.76
CA GLY A 232 11.29 -4.69 10.73
C GLY A 232 11.24 -4.01 9.37
N VAL A 233 12.20 -4.30 8.49
CA VAL A 233 12.16 -3.89 7.09
C VAL A 233 12.65 -5.01 6.19
N ARG A 234 11.97 -5.17 5.05
CA ARG A 234 12.41 -5.97 3.91
C ARG A 234 12.78 -5.06 2.76
N PHE A 235 13.76 -5.46 1.97
CA PHE A 235 13.99 -4.92 0.64
C PHE A 235 13.51 -5.95 -0.37
N ILE A 236 12.63 -5.53 -1.27
CA ILE A 236 12.02 -6.37 -2.29
C ILE A 236 12.27 -5.72 -3.64
N ALA A 237 12.65 -6.52 -4.62
CA ALA A 237 12.85 -6.02 -5.96
C ALA A 237 12.22 -6.97 -6.98
N TRP A 238 11.70 -6.39 -8.04
CA TRP A 238 11.11 -7.12 -9.15
C TRP A 238 11.69 -6.63 -10.47
N ARG A 239 11.74 -7.49 -11.47
CA ARG A 239 12.04 -7.15 -12.86
C ARG A 239 10.76 -7.11 -13.69
N LYS A 240 10.69 -6.16 -14.61
CA LYS A 240 9.56 -6.01 -15.53
C LYS A 240 9.63 -7.08 -16.61
N GLU A 241 8.51 -7.74 -16.89
CA GLU A 241 8.36 -8.69 -17.98
C GLU A 241 7.14 -8.32 -18.83
N ALA A 242 7.37 -8.05 -20.11
CA ALA A 242 6.31 -7.66 -21.02
C ALA A 242 5.47 -8.84 -21.50
N GLY A 243 4.16 -8.62 -21.65
CA GLY A 243 3.25 -9.63 -22.23
C GLY A 243 2.93 -10.80 -21.30
N GLN A 244 3.24 -10.65 -20.01
CA GLN A 244 2.88 -11.61 -18.97
C GLN A 244 1.76 -11.04 -18.09
N HIS A 245 1.03 -11.94 -17.40
CA HIS A 245 -0.02 -11.63 -16.44
C HIS A 245 0.07 -12.61 -15.28
N VAL A 246 -0.45 -12.22 -14.10
CA VAL A 246 -0.59 -13.14 -12.96
C VAL A 246 -1.62 -14.21 -13.27
N PHE A 247 -1.34 -15.44 -12.85
CA PHE A 247 -2.23 -16.59 -12.98
C PHE A 247 -3.04 -16.79 -11.70
N PRO A 248 -4.14 -17.57 -11.74
CA PRO A 248 -4.81 -18.07 -10.55
C PRO A 248 -3.85 -18.88 -9.69
N TYR A 249 -3.89 -18.65 -8.37
CA TYR A 249 -2.95 -19.31 -7.44
C TYR A 249 -3.27 -20.81 -7.21
N GLU A 250 -4.52 -21.21 -7.29
CA GLU A 250 -4.99 -22.60 -7.13
C GLU A 250 -4.32 -23.34 -5.95
N CYS A 251 -4.53 -22.84 -4.72
CA CYS A 251 -3.93 -23.45 -3.54
C CYS A 251 -4.31 -24.94 -3.40
N ASP A 252 -3.30 -25.79 -3.24
CA ASP A 252 -3.49 -27.23 -2.96
C ASP A 252 -3.31 -27.53 -1.46
N PRO A 253 -4.38 -27.86 -0.72
CA PRO A 253 -4.26 -28.26 0.69
C PRO A 253 -3.39 -29.50 0.90
N GLY A 254 -3.22 -30.32 -0.13
CA GLY A 254 -2.35 -31.51 -0.10
C GLY A 254 -0.88 -31.19 0.16
N PHE A 255 -0.47 -29.94 -0.11
CA PHE A 255 0.85 -29.43 0.22
C PHE A 255 1.22 -29.63 1.71
N ALA A 256 0.25 -29.57 2.62
CA ALA A 256 0.47 -29.83 4.06
C ALA A 256 1.00 -31.24 4.35
N GLY A 257 0.77 -32.20 3.46
CA GLY A 257 1.31 -33.57 3.58
C GLY A 257 2.84 -33.64 3.58
N ASN A 258 3.52 -32.61 3.04
CA ASN A 258 4.98 -32.50 3.04
C ASN A 258 5.54 -32.21 4.44
N TYR A 259 4.72 -31.74 5.38
CA TYR A 259 5.09 -31.37 6.74
C TYR A 259 4.66 -32.43 7.77
N THR A 260 4.80 -33.72 7.43
CA THR A 260 4.57 -34.80 8.38
C THR A 260 5.82 -35.05 9.25
N LYS A 261 5.64 -35.26 10.56
CA LYS A 261 6.77 -35.61 11.45
C LYS A 261 7.52 -36.81 10.89
N PRO A 262 8.84 -36.74 10.79
CA PRO A 262 9.62 -37.91 10.39
C PRO A 262 9.34 -39.07 11.34
N THR A 263 8.90 -40.19 10.82
CA THR A 263 8.76 -41.41 11.63
C THR A 263 10.16 -41.79 12.12
N ALA A 264 10.34 -41.91 13.45
CA ALA A 264 11.59 -42.34 14.01
C ALA A 264 11.99 -43.65 13.31
N LYS A 265 13.16 -43.68 12.64
CA LYS A 265 13.72 -44.92 12.10
C LYS A 265 13.85 -45.90 13.26
N LYS A 266 13.16 -47.03 13.21
CA LYS A 266 13.39 -48.12 14.17
C LYS A 266 14.88 -48.42 14.12
N PRO A 267 15.57 -48.46 15.29
CA PRO A 267 16.96 -48.89 15.33
C PRO A 267 17.06 -50.30 14.73
N LYS A 268 18.01 -50.49 13.80
CA LYS A 268 18.33 -51.80 13.20
C LYS A 268 18.97 -52.72 14.26
#